data_c595e6ab7f7c6b239b94973c220d95bb
#
_entry.id   c595e6ab7f7c6b239b94973c220d95bb
#
_cell.length_a   1.000
_cell.length_b   1.000
_cell.length_c   1.000
_cell.angle_alpha   90.00
_cell.angle_beta   90.00
_cell.angle_gamma   90.00
#
_symmetry.space_group_name_H-M   'P 1'
#
loop_
_entity.id
_entity.type
_entity.pdbx_description
1 polymer ?
#
loop_
_entity_poly.entity_id
_entity_poly.type
_entity_poly.pdbx_seq_one_letter_code
_entity_poly.pdbx_strand_id
1 'polypeptide(L)'
;MQLLFHLTGIVVLLLIALLCNIYVTRRIIKPRFGKRGATIYMLVHGVAIATLSVIGCIASLGGLEDSIPTLVWVMYGFMLLYVPKLCYTLVSLLDYLKRPRGHMAGYVGMAVAALSFALIVGSTINRYRIDTKEVVVKSSRLPKSFEGYRIVHFSDIHLETLYSRAYAQRVVNCINTLNPDIIVYSGDMVNRKSTELDKYFDILSQLKARDGIYSVLGNHDYGDFVKWASDEARQANLTRLHQLQAEMGWTLLNNASTHIHRDNDSIAIIGVENWGEPPFQQYGDLNEAYPHLYDETYKLLISHNPRHWRAEVLPNSNIDLMMAGHTHALQTEICGYSPVKAIYPEWGGLYNEGEQFLYVNIGIGCTMTPTRLGATPEVTVITLKSN
;
A
#
# COMPACT_ATOMS: atom_id res chain seq x y z
N MET A 1 17.36 -13.61 -15.29
CA MET A 1 15.96 -13.71 -15.75
C MET A 1 15.12 -12.48 -15.36
N GLN A 2 15.12 -12.03 -14.11
CA GLN A 2 14.37 -10.81 -13.68
C GLN A 2 14.76 -9.53 -14.45
N LEU A 3 16.06 -9.24 -14.62
CA LEU A 3 16.53 -8.06 -15.38
C LEU A 3 15.98 -8.04 -16.81
N LEU A 4 16.00 -9.18 -17.50
CA LEU A 4 15.47 -9.30 -18.86
C LEU A 4 13.96 -9.04 -18.90
N PHE A 5 13.22 -9.52 -17.91
CA PHE A 5 11.78 -9.29 -17.78
C PHE A 5 11.46 -7.80 -17.56
N HIS A 6 12.19 -7.12 -16.68
CA HIS A 6 12.04 -5.67 -16.44
C HIS A 6 12.36 -4.84 -17.69
N LEU A 7 13.47 -5.14 -18.36
CA LEU A 7 13.84 -4.45 -19.60
C LEU A 7 12.81 -4.66 -20.72
N THR A 8 12.27 -5.88 -20.86
CA THR A 8 11.22 -6.18 -21.84
C THR A 8 9.96 -5.35 -21.56
N GLY A 9 9.52 -5.26 -20.31
CA GLY A 9 8.37 -4.45 -19.91
C GLY A 9 8.55 -2.97 -20.25
N ILE A 10 9.71 -2.41 -19.94
CA ILE A 10 10.06 -1.01 -20.28
C ILE A 10 10.00 -0.80 -21.79
N VAL A 11 10.64 -1.66 -22.58
CA VAL A 11 10.66 -1.56 -24.05
C VAL A 11 9.23 -1.59 -24.62
N VAL A 12 8.38 -2.48 -24.14
CA VAL A 12 6.97 -2.57 -24.58
C VAL A 12 6.22 -1.26 -24.28
N LEU A 13 6.36 -0.71 -23.07
CA LEU A 13 5.70 0.55 -22.69
C LEU A 13 6.18 1.72 -23.56
N LEU A 14 7.46 1.81 -23.86
CA LEU A 14 8.04 2.85 -24.71
C LEU A 14 7.56 2.72 -26.16
N LEU A 15 7.44 1.49 -26.69
CA LEU A 15 6.88 1.23 -28.01
C LEU A 15 5.40 1.65 -28.09
N ILE A 16 4.59 1.32 -27.09
CA ILE A 16 3.19 1.75 -27.01
C ILE A 16 3.12 3.28 -26.99
N ALA A 17 3.94 3.95 -26.19
CA ALA A 17 4.00 5.41 -26.13
C ALA A 17 4.37 6.03 -27.48
N LEU A 18 5.36 5.47 -28.18
CA LEU A 18 5.76 5.90 -29.51
C LEU A 18 4.63 5.74 -30.55
N LEU A 19 3.98 4.58 -30.57
CA LEU A 19 2.86 4.30 -31.47
C LEU A 19 1.68 5.27 -31.23
N CYS A 20 1.34 5.54 -29.97
CA CYS A 20 0.33 6.52 -29.61
C CYS A 20 0.71 7.93 -30.09
N ASN A 21 1.97 8.34 -29.93
CA ASN A 21 2.45 9.64 -30.42
C ASN A 21 2.37 9.76 -31.94
N ILE A 22 2.78 8.72 -32.69
CA ILE A 22 2.66 8.68 -34.15
C ILE A 22 1.19 8.80 -34.57
N TYR A 23 0.30 8.06 -33.92
CA TYR A 23 -1.14 8.08 -34.21
C TYR A 23 -1.74 9.47 -33.94
N VAL A 24 -1.53 10.03 -32.75
CA VAL A 24 -2.01 11.38 -32.36
C VAL A 24 -1.45 12.46 -33.30
N THR A 25 -0.17 12.35 -33.67
CA THR A 25 0.47 13.26 -34.64
C THR A 25 -0.26 13.25 -35.97
N ARG A 26 -0.55 12.06 -36.50
CA ARG A 26 -1.21 11.93 -37.81
C ARG A 26 -2.67 12.35 -37.80
N ARG A 27 -3.37 12.09 -36.71
CA ARG A 27 -4.81 12.29 -36.60
C ARG A 27 -5.22 13.68 -36.10
N ILE A 28 -4.43 14.27 -35.19
CA ILE A 28 -4.80 15.53 -34.52
C ILE A 28 -3.80 16.65 -34.88
N ILE A 29 -2.49 16.41 -34.63
CA ILE A 29 -1.51 17.49 -34.63
C ILE A 29 -1.23 17.99 -36.04
N LYS A 30 -0.89 17.10 -36.97
CA LYS A 30 -0.55 17.47 -38.35
C LYS A 30 -1.72 18.15 -39.09
N PRO A 31 -2.99 17.70 -38.98
CA PRO A 31 -4.12 18.39 -39.60
C PRO A 31 -4.38 19.80 -39.06
N ARG A 32 -4.14 20.04 -37.75
CA ARG A 32 -4.40 21.34 -37.11
C ARG A 32 -3.22 22.30 -37.17
N PHE A 33 -1.99 21.81 -37.03
CA PHE A 33 -0.78 22.61 -36.84
C PHE A 33 0.27 22.43 -37.97
N GLY A 34 -0.08 21.68 -39.01
CA GLY A 34 0.79 21.45 -40.17
C GLY A 34 2.05 20.60 -39.86
N LYS A 35 2.98 20.56 -40.82
CA LYS A 35 4.21 19.77 -40.69
C LYS A 35 5.10 20.27 -39.53
N ARG A 36 5.22 21.60 -39.35
CA ARG A 36 6.06 22.19 -38.30
C ARG A 36 5.59 21.82 -36.88
N GLY A 37 4.27 21.92 -36.64
CA GLY A 37 3.68 21.49 -35.36
C GLY A 37 3.86 19.99 -35.10
N ALA A 38 3.69 19.15 -36.14
CA ALA A 38 3.94 17.71 -36.05
C ALA A 38 5.39 17.38 -35.68
N THR A 39 6.37 18.08 -36.28
CA THR A 39 7.81 17.89 -35.99
C THR A 39 8.11 18.28 -34.53
N ILE A 40 7.66 19.46 -34.08
CA ILE A 40 7.88 19.92 -32.69
C ILE A 40 7.28 18.91 -31.70
N TYR A 41 6.02 18.49 -31.90
CA TYR A 41 5.36 17.50 -31.05
C TYR A 41 6.15 16.21 -30.96
N MET A 42 6.58 15.65 -32.10
CA MET A 42 7.36 14.40 -32.15
C MET A 42 8.74 14.56 -31.49
N LEU A 43 9.41 15.71 -31.65
CA LEU A 43 10.69 15.97 -30.97
C LEU A 43 10.53 16.02 -29.45
N VAL A 44 9.54 16.77 -28.93
CA VAL A 44 9.27 16.88 -27.48
C VAL A 44 8.99 15.50 -26.87
N HIS A 45 8.12 14.71 -27.51
CA HIS A 45 7.80 13.38 -27.01
C HIS A 45 8.92 12.35 -27.25
N GLY A 46 9.72 12.52 -28.29
CA GLY A 46 10.93 11.74 -28.53
C GLY A 46 11.96 11.94 -27.42
N VAL A 47 12.19 13.20 -27.02
CA VAL A 47 13.06 13.52 -25.88
C VAL A 47 12.52 12.92 -24.59
N ALA A 48 11.21 13.06 -24.31
CA ALA A 48 10.60 12.47 -23.11
C ALA A 48 10.77 10.95 -23.06
N ILE A 49 10.54 10.25 -24.18
CA ILE A 49 10.73 8.79 -24.27
C ILE A 49 12.20 8.42 -24.06
N ALA A 50 13.13 9.13 -24.71
CA ALA A 50 14.57 8.89 -24.57
C ALA A 50 15.03 9.09 -23.11
N THR A 51 14.60 10.17 -22.46
CA THR A 51 14.91 10.43 -21.04
C THR A 51 14.41 9.29 -20.15
N LEU A 52 13.18 8.82 -20.35
CA LEU A 52 12.63 7.69 -19.59
C LEU A 52 13.37 6.38 -19.87
N SER A 53 13.79 6.15 -21.11
CA SER A 53 14.62 4.99 -21.45
C SER A 53 15.93 4.99 -20.69
N VAL A 54 16.61 6.14 -20.64
CA VAL A 54 17.86 6.30 -19.89
C VAL A 54 17.65 6.11 -18.40
N ILE A 55 16.61 6.74 -17.82
CA ILE A 55 16.26 6.58 -16.40
C ILE A 55 15.94 5.10 -16.09
N GLY A 56 15.15 4.45 -16.93
CA GLY A 56 14.80 3.03 -16.75
C GLY A 56 16.03 2.11 -16.83
N CYS A 57 16.96 2.37 -17.74
CA CYS A 57 18.22 1.63 -17.81
C CYS A 57 19.09 1.84 -16.57
N ILE A 58 19.26 3.09 -16.09
CA ILE A 58 20.04 3.38 -14.90
C ILE A 58 19.40 2.72 -13.66
N ALA A 59 18.09 2.79 -13.54
CA ALA A 59 17.34 2.14 -12.45
C ALA A 59 17.53 0.61 -12.47
N SER A 60 17.45 0.00 -13.66
CA SER A 60 17.64 -1.45 -13.83
C SER A 60 19.06 -1.94 -13.46
N LEU A 61 20.03 -1.02 -13.51
CA LEU A 61 21.43 -1.30 -13.11
C LEU A 61 21.70 -1.00 -11.62
N GLY A 62 20.69 -0.63 -10.85
CA GLY A 62 20.82 -0.29 -9.42
C GLY A 62 21.41 1.12 -9.16
N GLY A 63 21.55 1.95 -10.21
CA GLY A 63 22.17 3.28 -10.11
C GLY A 63 21.26 4.38 -9.49
N LEU A 64 20.00 4.06 -9.15
CA LEU A 64 19.02 5.03 -8.66
C LEU A 64 18.35 4.60 -7.35
N GLU A 65 18.99 3.74 -6.58
CA GLU A 65 18.42 3.23 -5.31
C GLU A 65 18.05 4.36 -4.34
N ASP A 66 18.85 5.43 -4.28
CA ASP A 66 18.56 6.60 -3.42
C ASP A 66 17.62 7.62 -4.08
N SER A 67 17.18 7.37 -5.31
CA SER A 67 16.33 8.28 -6.09
C SER A 67 14.91 7.73 -6.36
N ILE A 68 14.48 6.68 -5.64
CA ILE A 68 13.16 6.06 -5.83
C ILE A 68 12.01 7.07 -5.74
N PRO A 69 11.98 8.03 -4.77
CA PRO A 69 10.96 9.06 -4.76
C PRO A 69 10.88 9.86 -6.06
N THR A 70 12.03 10.19 -6.64
CA THR A 70 12.10 10.89 -7.93
C THR A 70 11.57 10.00 -9.07
N LEU A 71 11.95 8.73 -9.09
CA LEU A 71 11.45 7.76 -10.07
C LEU A 71 9.93 7.62 -10.05
N VAL A 72 9.35 7.54 -8.86
CA VAL A 72 7.89 7.47 -8.66
C VAL A 72 7.21 8.67 -9.34
N TRP A 73 7.72 9.89 -9.16
CA TRP A 73 7.15 11.08 -9.78
C TRP A 73 7.39 11.15 -11.30
N VAL A 74 8.53 10.67 -11.78
CA VAL A 74 8.80 10.55 -13.23
C VAL A 74 7.84 9.55 -13.87
N MET A 75 7.64 8.39 -13.27
CA MET A 75 6.66 7.39 -13.74
C MET A 75 5.24 7.92 -13.69
N TYR A 76 4.89 8.68 -12.66
CA TYR A 76 3.59 9.35 -12.58
C TYR A 76 3.39 10.37 -13.72
N GLY A 77 4.40 11.19 -14.00
CA GLY A 77 4.37 12.12 -15.13
C GLY A 77 4.18 11.42 -16.48
N PHE A 78 4.85 10.27 -16.64
CA PHE A 78 4.65 9.42 -17.81
C PHE A 78 3.21 8.89 -17.90
N MET A 79 2.66 8.41 -16.79
CA MET A 79 1.28 7.93 -16.72
C MET A 79 0.28 9.03 -17.09
N LEU A 80 0.46 10.26 -16.56
CA LEU A 80 -0.37 11.42 -16.91
C LEU A 80 -0.34 11.77 -18.40
N LEU A 81 0.81 11.60 -19.04
CA LEU A 81 0.99 11.93 -20.46
C LEU A 81 0.48 10.83 -21.40
N TYR A 82 0.70 9.57 -21.07
CA TYR A 82 0.52 8.48 -22.04
C TYR A 82 -0.73 7.64 -21.82
N VAL A 83 -1.25 7.51 -20.61
CA VAL A 83 -2.52 6.79 -20.37
C VAL A 83 -3.69 7.47 -21.10
N PRO A 84 -3.90 8.80 -21.01
CA PRO A 84 -4.94 9.47 -21.78
C PRO A 84 -4.77 9.33 -23.31
N LYS A 85 -3.52 9.36 -23.80
CA LYS A 85 -3.24 9.17 -25.23
C LYS A 85 -3.56 7.74 -25.68
N LEU A 86 -3.23 6.75 -24.87
CA LEU A 86 -3.56 5.36 -25.14
C LEU A 86 -5.08 5.17 -25.21
N CYS A 87 -5.81 5.69 -24.21
CA CYS A 87 -7.28 5.67 -24.18
C CYS A 87 -7.88 6.31 -25.45
N TYR A 88 -7.41 7.53 -25.80
CA TYR A 88 -7.80 8.19 -27.04
C TYR A 88 -7.53 7.32 -28.27
N THR A 89 -6.30 6.79 -28.37
CA THR A 89 -5.87 5.99 -29.53
C THR A 89 -6.77 4.77 -29.70
N LEU A 90 -6.96 3.98 -28.63
CA LEU A 90 -7.76 2.75 -28.69
C LEU A 90 -9.20 3.02 -29.09
N VAL A 91 -9.86 4.01 -28.46
CA VAL A 91 -11.26 4.33 -28.77
C VAL A 91 -11.40 4.89 -30.17
N SER A 92 -10.52 5.82 -30.56
CA SER A 92 -10.62 6.48 -31.86
C SER A 92 -10.26 5.59 -33.06
N LEU A 93 -9.57 4.46 -32.84
CA LEU A 93 -9.36 3.43 -33.88
C LEU A 93 -10.67 2.84 -34.38
N LEU A 94 -11.74 2.83 -33.60
CA LEU A 94 -13.06 2.33 -34.02
C LEU A 94 -13.64 3.11 -35.20
N ASP A 95 -13.22 4.39 -35.42
CA ASP A 95 -13.64 5.15 -36.60
C ASP A 95 -13.16 4.52 -37.94
N TYR A 96 -12.09 3.72 -37.91
CA TYR A 96 -11.58 3.04 -39.10
C TYR A 96 -12.38 1.79 -39.48
N LEU A 97 -13.20 1.28 -38.59
CA LEU A 97 -14.07 0.12 -38.86
C LEU A 97 -15.32 0.51 -39.69
N LYS A 98 -15.67 1.81 -39.77
CA LYS A 98 -16.79 2.33 -40.51
C LYS A 98 -16.40 2.75 -41.94
N ARG A 99 -17.28 2.55 -42.90
CA ARG A 99 -17.15 3.07 -44.29
C ARG A 99 -18.39 3.87 -44.64
N PRO A 100 -18.34 5.19 -44.94
CA PRO A 100 -17.13 6.03 -44.89
C PRO A 100 -16.61 6.20 -43.45
N ARG A 101 -15.32 6.57 -43.32
CA ARG A 101 -14.69 6.76 -42.00
C ARG A 101 -15.46 7.77 -41.18
N GLY A 102 -15.83 7.37 -39.96
CA GLY A 102 -16.48 8.24 -39.00
C GLY A 102 -15.49 9.13 -38.21
N HIS A 103 -16.06 10.04 -37.42
CA HIS A 103 -15.31 10.86 -36.45
C HIS A 103 -15.86 10.74 -35.03
N MET A 104 -16.96 10.02 -34.84
CA MET A 104 -17.66 9.89 -33.57
C MET A 104 -16.77 9.25 -32.48
N ALA A 105 -16.07 8.15 -32.82
CA ALA A 105 -15.18 7.49 -31.89
C ALA A 105 -13.97 8.38 -31.51
N GLY A 106 -13.55 9.29 -32.39
CA GLY A 106 -12.55 10.30 -32.07
C GLY A 106 -13.01 11.28 -30.98
N TYR A 107 -14.26 11.75 -31.02
CA TYR A 107 -14.84 12.60 -29.97
C TYR A 107 -15.02 11.85 -28.65
N VAL A 108 -15.55 10.63 -28.70
CA VAL A 108 -15.66 9.75 -27.53
C VAL A 108 -14.27 9.47 -26.94
N GLY A 109 -13.28 9.20 -27.79
CA GLY A 109 -11.90 8.99 -27.36
C GLY A 109 -11.30 10.21 -26.64
N MET A 110 -11.60 11.43 -27.08
CA MET A 110 -11.19 12.64 -26.36
C MET A 110 -11.86 12.76 -24.99
N ALA A 111 -13.15 12.45 -24.88
CA ALA A 111 -13.85 12.45 -23.60
C ALA A 111 -13.27 11.40 -22.63
N VAL A 112 -13.00 10.18 -23.13
CA VAL A 112 -12.38 9.10 -22.33
C VAL A 112 -10.95 9.49 -21.90
N ALA A 113 -10.17 10.13 -22.78
CA ALA A 113 -8.84 10.64 -22.42
C ALA A 113 -8.90 11.73 -21.34
N ALA A 114 -9.82 12.67 -21.46
CA ALA A 114 -10.03 13.70 -20.43
C ALA A 114 -10.47 13.10 -19.09
N LEU A 115 -11.37 12.12 -19.11
CA LEU A 115 -11.81 11.39 -17.91
C LEU A 115 -10.65 10.61 -17.28
N SER A 116 -9.84 9.90 -18.07
CA SER A 116 -8.69 9.15 -17.53
C SER A 116 -7.66 10.08 -16.89
N PHE A 117 -7.38 11.24 -17.50
CA PHE A 117 -6.53 12.26 -16.92
C PHE A 117 -7.10 12.79 -15.57
N ALA A 118 -8.39 13.13 -15.53
CA ALA A 118 -9.06 13.59 -14.32
C ALA A 118 -9.03 12.53 -13.20
N LEU A 119 -9.22 11.24 -13.53
CA LEU A 119 -9.14 10.13 -12.59
C LEU A 119 -7.72 9.98 -12.01
N ILE A 120 -6.67 10.09 -12.83
CA ILE A 120 -5.28 10.02 -12.36
C ILE A 120 -4.98 11.19 -11.42
N VAL A 121 -5.36 12.41 -11.77
CA VAL A 121 -5.18 13.59 -10.91
C VAL A 121 -6.00 13.45 -9.62
N GLY A 122 -7.26 13.04 -9.73
CA GLY A 122 -8.15 12.80 -8.59
C GLY A 122 -7.59 11.74 -7.63
N SER A 123 -6.99 10.67 -8.16
CA SER A 123 -6.37 9.60 -7.36
C SER A 123 -5.14 10.09 -6.59
N THR A 124 -4.40 11.08 -7.12
CA THR A 124 -3.28 11.73 -6.43
C THR A 124 -3.78 12.63 -5.28
N ILE A 125 -4.94 13.25 -5.43
CA ILE A 125 -5.58 14.02 -4.35
C ILE A 125 -6.13 13.06 -3.28
N ASN A 126 -6.76 11.96 -3.71
CA ASN A 126 -7.37 10.97 -2.82
C ASN A 126 -6.36 10.32 -1.87
N ARG A 127 -5.09 10.15 -2.27
CA ARG A 127 -4.03 9.60 -1.40
C ARG A 127 -3.81 10.37 -0.08
N TYR A 128 -4.26 11.61 -0.01
CA TYR A 128 -4.17 12.44 1.19
C TYR A 128 -5.48 12.57 1.96
N ARG A 129 -6.52 11.84 1.57
CA ARG A 129 -7.74 11.70 2.38
C ARG A 129 -7.49 10.65 3.46
N ILE A 130 -8.30 10.67 4.49
CA ILE A 130 -8.32 9.67 5.54
C ILE A 130 -9.78 9.26 5.68
N ASP A 131 -10.04 7.98 5.48
CA ASP A 131 -11.35 7.38 5.74
C ASP A 131 -11.28 6.65 7.08
N THR A 132 -12.22 6.93 7.98
CA THR A 132 -12.33 6.24 9.25
C THR A 132 -13.40 5.17 9.12
N LYS A 133 -12.99 3.91 9.20
CA LYS A 133 -13.89 2.75 9.20
C LYS A 133 -14.22 2.34 10.63
N GLU A 134 -15.48 2.07 10.89
CA GLU A 134 -15.92 1.52 12.16
C GLU A 134 -16.48 0.13 11.95
N VAL A 135 -15.97 -0.85 12.69
CA VAL A 135 -16.42 -2.23 12.64
C VAL A 135 -16.63 -2.76 14.06
N VAL A 136 -17.56 -3.70 14.21
CA VAL A 136 -17.83 -4.37 15.47
C VAL A 136 -17.51 -5.85 15.30
N VAL A 137 -16.63 -6.37 16.16
CA VAL A 137 -16.34 -7.80 16.27
C VAL A 137 -17.08 -8.31 17.49
N LYS A 138 -17.98 -9.27 17.28
CA LYS A 138 -18.75 -9.91 18.34
C LYS A 138 -18.21 -11.30 18.61
N SER A 139 -17.96 -11.63 19.87
CA SER A 139 -17.47 -12.95 20.26
C SER A 139 -18.05 -13.38 21.61
N SER A 140 -18.48 -14.62 21.70
CA SER A 140 -18.91 -15.24 22.96
C SER A 140 -17.73 -15.47 23.92
N ARG A 141 -16.51 -15.44 23.41
CA ARG A 141 -15.27 -15.64 24.19
C ARG A 141 -14.72 -14.34 24.81
N LEU A 142 -15.26 -13.16 24.41
CA LEU A 142 -14.78 -11.89 24.95
C LEU A 142 -15.03 -11.77 26.44
N PRO A 143 -14.00 -11.54 27.28
CA PRO A 143 -14.19 -11.29 28.70
C PRO A 143 -14.99 -10.01 28.93
N LYS A 144 -15.87 -10.02 29.93
CA LYS A 144 -16.82 -8.92 30.22
C LYS A 144 -16.13 -7.58 30.45
N SER A 145 -14.96 -7.56 31.07
CA SER A 145 -14.17 -6.35 31.31
C SER A 145 -13.70 -5.66 30.04
N PHE A 146 -13.74 -6.35 28.89
CA PHE A 146 -13.36 -5.82 27.57
C PHE A 146 -14.57 -5.48 26.69
N GLU A 147 -15.79 -5.50 27.22
CA GLU A 147 -16.97 -5.03 26.48
C GLU A 147 -16.79 -3.57 26.04
N GLY A 148 -16.96 -3.31 24.74
CA GLY A 148 -16.78 -1.99 24.17
C GLY A 148 -15.30 -1.57 23.97
N TYR A 149 -14.33 -2.49 24.10
CA TYR A 149 -12.90 -2.20 23.92
C TYR A 149 -12.61 -1.71 22.51
N ARG A 150 -11.92 -0.57 22.40
CA ARG A 150 -11.67 0.14 21.14
C ARG A 150 -10.23 -0.05 20.68
N ILE A 151 -10.06 -0.74 19.57
CA ILE A 151 -8.78 -0.93 18.89
C ILE A 151 -8.75 0.02 17.70
N VAL A 152 -7.76 0.92 17.63
CA VAL A 152 -7.52 1.67 16.40
C VAL A 152 -6.40 1.00 15.62
N HIS A 153 -6.73 0.51 14.43
CA HIS A 153 -5.83 -0.21 13.55
C HIS A 153 -5.48 0.63 12.32
N PHE A 154 -4.20 0.71 12.01
CA PHE A 154 -3.67 1.29 10.76
C PHE A 154 -2.39 0.55 10.33
N SER A 155 -1.99 0.70 9.06
CA SER A 155 -0.85 -0.01 8.49
C SER A 155 -0.21 0.72 7.32
N ASP A 156 0.90 0.19 6.83
CA ASP A 156 1.46 0.49 5.51
C ASP A 156 1.64 2.00 5.26
N ILE A 157 2.32 2.68 6.17
CA ILE A 157 2.52 4.14 6.07
C ILE A 157 3.55 4.50 4.99
N HIS A 158 4.54 3.64 4.74
CA HIS A 158 5.57 3.82 3.70
C HIS A 158 6.16 5.22 3.67
N LEU A 159 6.96 5.54 4.69
CA LEU A 159 7.42 6.91 5.00
C LEU A 159 8.20 7.58 3.88
N GLU A 160 8.99 6.85 3.08
CA GLU A 160 9.72 7.40 1.93
C GLU A 160 8.78 8.03 0.89
N THR A 161 7.62 7.40 0.66
CA THR A 161 6.65 7.82 -0.35
C THR A 161 5.46 8.58 0.22
N LEU A 162 5.47 8.87 1.52
CA LEU A 162 4.41 9.67 2.18
C LEU A 162 4.44 11.14 1.73
N TYR A 163 5.61 11.71 1.53
CA TYR A 163 5.94 13.06 1.03
C TYR A 163 5.43 14.24 1.87
N SER A 164 4.52 14.07 2.81
CA SER A 164 3.86 15.18 3.52
C SER A 164 3.85 15.00 5.04
N ARG A 165 4.64 15.79 5.76
CA ARG A 165 4.56 15.89 7.22
C ARG A 165 3.19 16.34 7.70
N ALA A 166 2.56 17.28 6.98
CA ALA A 166 1.21 17.76 7.32
C ALA A 166 0.16 16.65 7.20
N TYR A 167 0.31 15.72 6.25
CA TYR A 167 -0.56 14.55 6.16
C TYR A 167 -0.32 13.58 7.31
N ALA A 168 0.94 13.26 7.64
CA ALA A 168 1.28 12.44 8.80
C ALA A 168 0.69 13.02 10.09
N GLN A 169 0.79 14.33 10.30
CA GLN A 169 0.20 14.99 11.48
C GLN A 169 -1.33 14.85 11.51
N ARG A 170 -2.01 14.96 10.36
CA ARG A 170 -3.47 14.74 10.30
C ARG A 170 -3.85 13.29 10.63
N VAL A 171 -3.05 12.30 10.20
CA VAL A 171 -3.27 10.89 10.54
C VAL A 171 -3.16 10.70 12.05
N VAL A 172 -2.09 11.20 12.67
CA VAL A 172 -1.89 11.12 14.12
C VAL A 172 -3.02 11.83 14.89
N ASN A 173 -3.41 13.02 14.46
CA ASN A 173 -4.52 13.74 15.07
C ASN A 173 -5.84 12.97 14.93
N CYS A 174 -6.11 12.40 13.75
CA CYS A 174 -7.28 11.56 13.51
C CYS A 174 -7.31 10.37 14.49
N ILE A 175 -6.23 9.61 14.57
CA ILE A 175 -6.12 8.44 15.46
C ILE A 175 -6.34 8.84 16.93
N ASN A 176 -5.69 9.91 17.39
CA ASN A 176 -5.82 10.37 18.77
C ASN A 176 -7.24 10.83 19.12
N THR A 177 -7.99 11.43 18.17
CA THR A 177 -9.39 11.83 18.41
C THR A 177 -10.37 10.66 18.54
N LEU A 178 -9.97 9.46 18.07
CA LEU A 178 -10.77 8.25 18.19
C LEU A 178 -10.74 7.63 19.59
N ASN A 179 -9.91 8.16 20.51
CA ASN A 179 -9.76 7.70 21.89
C ASN A 179 -9.56 6.18 21.99
N PRO A 180 -8.49 5.63 21.40
CA PRO A 180 -8.23 4.20 21.41
C PRO A 180 -7.91 3.68 22.82
N ASP A 181 -8.36 2.46 23.11
CA ASP A 181 -7.82 1.70 24.22
C ASP A 181 -6.42 1.20 23.87
N ILE A 182 -6.27 0.60 22.70
CA ILE A 182 -4.96 0.31 22.08
C ILE A 182 -4.89 0.84 20.64
N ILE A 183 -3.67 1.09 20.19
CA ILE A 183 -3.36 1.28 18.78
C ILE A 183 -2.62 0.04 18.28
N VAL A 184 -3.03 -0.48 17.14
CA VAL A 184 -2.38 -1.59 16.45
C VAL A 184 -1.81 -1.09 15.13
N TYR A 185 -0.53 -1.35 14.91
CA TYR A 185 0.18 -1.08 13.65
C TYR A 185 0.67 -2.39 13.03
N SER A 186 0.14 -2.76 11.88
CA SER A 186 0.41 -4.07 11.27
C SER A 186 1.47 -4.07 10.17
N GLY A 187 2.52 -3.21 10.29
CA GLY A 187 3.75 -3.30 9.49
C GLY A 187 3.84 -2.36 8.30
N ASP A 188 4.98 -2.43 7.60
CA ASP A 188 5.38 -1.59 6.48
C ASP A 188 5.46 -0.09 6.84
N MET A 189 6.27 0.20 7.87
CA MET A 189 6.55 1.57 8.30
C MET A 189 7.44 2.31 7.31
N VAL A 190 8.49 1.68 6.86
CA VAL A 190 9.42 2.24 5.87
C VAL A 190 9.25 1.56 4.52
N ASN A 191 9.78 2.17 3.48
CA ASN A 191 9.86 1.51 2.17
C ASN A 191 11.11 0.62 2.10
N ARG A 192 12.23 1.05 2.73
CA ARG A 192 13.52 0.40 2.57
C ARG A 192 14.49 0.60 3.73
N LYS A 193 14.53 1.80 4.35
CA LYS A 193 15.57 2.19 5.30
C LYS A 193 14.98 2.86 6.55
N SER A 194 15.50 2.55 7.71
CA SER A 194 15.09 3.15 8.99
C SER A 194 15.24 4.67 9.02
N THR A 195 16.14 5.24 8.20
CA THR A 195 16.35 6.70 8.09
C THR A 195 15.13 7.46 7.56
N GLU A 196 14.18 6.77 6.93
CA GLU A 196 12.92 7.37 6.47
C GLU A 196 12.07 7.86 7.65
N LEU A 197 12.19 7.20 8.80
CA LEU A 197 11.47 7.56 10.02
C LEU A 197 11.97 8.87 10.66
N ASP A 198 13.21 9.28 10.43
CA ASP A 198 13.79 10.50 11.02
C ASP A 198 12.96 11.75 10.77
N LYS A 199 12.41 11.84 9.57
CA LYS A 199 11.57 12.96 9.15
C LYS A 199 10.21 13.01 9.86
N TYR A 200 9.73 11.91 10.41
CA TYR A 200 8.38 11.75 10.95
C TYR A 200 8.35 11.29 12.40
N PHE A 201 9.50 11.06 13.00
CA PHE A 201 9.67 10.55 14.36
C PHE A 201 8.87 11.37 15.39
N ASP A 202 9.07 12.70 15.38
CA ASP A 202 8.41 13.64 16.27
C ASP A 202 6.88 13.67 16.10
N ILE A 203 6.37 13.32 14.93
CA ILE A 203 4.94 13.25 14.64
C ILE A 203 4.36 11.93 15.15
N LEU A 204 4.99 10.80 14.80
CA LEU A 204 4.50 9.47 15.18
C LEU A 204 4.61 9.22 16.69
N SER A 205 5.58 9.83 17.36
CA SER A 205 5.71 9.82 18.82
C SER A 205 4.54 10.50 19.55
N GLN A 206 3.66 11.22 18.84
CA GLN A 206 2.48 11.88 19.43
C GLN A 206 1.26 10.96 19.49
N LEU A 207 1.32 9.74 18.96
CA LEU A 207 0.25 8.76 19.09
C LEU A 207 0.02 8.39 20.56
N LYS A 208 -1.26 8.26 20.95
CA LYS A 208 -1.65 7.99 22.33
C LYS A 208 -2.76 6.95 22.38
N ALA A 209 -2.58 5.96 23.21
CA ALA A 209 -3.60 4.98 23.57
C ALA A 209 -3.52 4.71 25.06
N ARG A 210 -4.63 4.27 25.66
CA ARG A 210 -4.71 4.03 27.10
C ARG A 210 -3.83 2.87 27.53
N ASP A 211 -3.91 1.75 26.80
CA ASP A 211 -3.29 0.48 27.17
C ASP A 211 -2.09 0.14 26.25
N GLY A 212 -1.62 1.09 25.44
CA GLY A 212 -0.39 0.98 24.65
C GLY A 212 -0.56 0.96 23.14
N ILE A 213 0.59 0.98 22.46
CA ILE A 213 0.69 0.92 20.99
C ILE A 213 1.50 -0.34 20.67
N TYR A 214 0.93 -1.22 19.87
CA TYR A 214 1.55 -2.49 19.50
C TYR A 214 1.79 -2.54 18.00
N SER A 215 2.99 -2.97 17.60
CA SER A 215 3.40 -3.03 16.21
C SER A 215 4.04 -4.36 15.85
N VAL A 216 4.00 -4.70 14.57
CA VAL A 216 4.80 -5.75 13.95
C VAL A 216 5.54 -5.18 12.74
N LEU A 217 6.46 -5.94 12.18
CA LEU A 217 7.15 -5.60 10.94
C LEU A 217 6.40 -6.17 9.73
N GLY A 218 6.39 -5.40 8.62
CA GLY A 218 5.99 -5.87 7.30
C GLY A 218 7.21 -6.19 6.43
N ASN A 219 6.97 -6.67 5.21
CA ASN A 219 8.05 -7.12 4.33
C ASN A 219 9.01 -5.99 3.88
N HIS A 220 8.60 -4.74 3.94
CA HIS A 220 9.44 -3.60 3.62
C HIS A 220 10.38 -3.18 4.78
N ASP A 221 10.07 -3.55 6.00
CA ASP A 221 10.79 -3.07 7.19
C ASP A 221 12.16 -3.74 7.39
N TYR A 222 12.41 -4.91 6.78
CA TYR A 222 13.67 -5.66 6.91
C TYR A 222 14.82 -5.12 6.04
N GLY A 223 14.53 -4.18 5.14
CA GLY A 223 15.53 -3.63 4.22
C GLY A 223 15.96 -4.58 3.09
N ASP A 224 15.16 -5.62 2.80
CA ASP A 224 15.46 -6.63 1.77
C ASP A 224 15.44 -6.06 0.34
N PHE A 225 14.85 -4.88 0.16
CA PHE A 225 14.80 -4.15 -1.13
C PHE A 225 15.99 -3.20 -1.35
N VAL A 226 17.03 -3.29 -0.51
CA VAL A 226 18.25 -2.46 -0.60
C VAL A 226 19.45 -3.35 -0.84
N LYS A 227 20.34 -2.93 -1.72
CA LYS A 227 21.66 -3.52 -1.84
C LYS A 227 22.59 -2.94 -0.78
N TRP A 228 22.73 -3.64 0.34
CA TRP A 228 23.59 -3.24 1.45
C TRP A 228 25.06 -3.48 1.16
N ALA A 229 25.91 -2.67 1.79
CA ALA A 229 27.36 -2.85 1.70
C ALA A 229 27.82 -4.14 2.41
N SER A 230 27.10 -4.57 3.46
CA SER A 230 27.32 -5.83 4.19
C SER A 230 26.04 -6.23 4.95
N ASP A 231 26.00 -7.47 5.44
CA ASP A 231 24.91 -7.97 6.29
C ASP A 231 24.84 -7.20 7.63
N GLU A 232 25.99 -6.79 8.18
CA GLU A 232 26.04 -5.96 9.39
C GLU A 232 25.36 -4.61 9.16
N ALA A 233 25.54 -4.00 8.00
CA ALA A 233 24.87 -2.74 7.67
C ALA A 233 23.34 -2.91 7.57
N ARG A 234 22.87 -4.03 7.00
CA ARG A 234 21.43 -4.39 6.96
C ARG A 234 20.90 -4.60 8.38
N GLN A 235 21.62 -5.37 9.20
CA GLN A 235 21.22 -5.63 10.58
C GLN A 235 21.23 -4.36 11.44
N ALA A 236 22.21 -3.46 11.27
CA ALA A 236 22.23 -2.17 11.94
C ALA A 236 21.03 -1.29 11.58
N ASN A 237 20.59 -1.32 10.31
CA ASN A 237 19.38 -0.63 9.87
C ASN A 237 18.12 -1.18 10.55
N LEU A 238 17.98 -2.49 10.64
CA LEU A 238 16.84 -3.14 11.31
C LEU A 238 16.84 -2.84 12.81
N THR A 239 17.99 -3.00 13.46
CA THR A 239 18.17 -2.67 14.90
C THR A 239 17.79 -1.22 15.19
N ARG A 240 18.18 -0.28 14.31
CA ARG A 240 17.81 1.13 14.44
C ARG A 240 16.28 1.33 14.33
N LEU A 241 15.62 0.64 13.41
CA LEU A 241 14.16 0.74 13.28
C LEU A 241 13.45 0.26 14.56
N HIS A 242 13.93 -0.83 15.16
CA HIS A 242 13.41 -1.33 16.44
C HIS A 242 13.62 -0.30 17.56
N GLN A 243 14.82 0.28 17.66
CA GLN A 243 15.13 1.30 18.66
C GLN A 243 14.24 2.54 18.52
N LEU A 244 14.04 3.02 17.29
CA LEU A 244 13.18 4.19 17.03
C LEU A 244 11.72 3.91 17.40
N GLN A 245 11.20 2.71 17.15
CA GLN A 245 9.85 2.35 17.60
C GLN A 245 9.76 2.33 19.13
N ALA A 246 10.72 1.75 19.82
CA ALA A 246 10.78 1.76 21.28
C ALA A 246 10.87 3.18 21.86
N GLU A 247 11.70 4.06 21.25
CA GLU A 247 11.82 5.47 21.64
C GLU A 247 10.52 6.27 21.41
N MET A 248 9.70 5.91 20.41
CA MET A 248 8.35 6.45 20.23
C MET A 248 7.35 5.93 21.26
N GLY A 249 7.73 4.96 22.11
CA GLY A 249 6.86 4.32 23.09
C GLY A 249 6.00 3.21 22.47
N TRP A 250 6.36 2.66 21.33
CA TRP A 250 5.66 1.54 20.70
C TRP A 250 6.26 0.21 21.17
N THR A 251 5.41 -0.76 21.41
CA THR A 251 5.81 -2.14 21.73
C THR A 251 5.85 -2.95 20.44
N LEU A 252 7.04 -3.19 19.93
CA LEU A 252 7.25 -4.06 18.77
C LEU A 252 7.21 -5.52 19.21
N LEU A 253 6.33 -6.30 18.61
CA LEU A 253 6.14 -7.73 18.89
C LEU A 253 6.71 -8.56 17.73
N ASN A 254 7.96 -8.98 17.87
CA ASN A 254 8.64 -9.85 16.91
C ASN A 254 8.54 -11.30 17.39
N ASN A 255 7.64 -12.09 16.84
CA ASN A 255 7.28 -13.43 17.29
C ASN A 255 7.12 -13.48 18.82
N ALA A 256 6.35 -12.55 19.34
CA ALA A 256 6.20 -12.34 20.79
C ALA A 256 4.77 -11.99 21.15
N SER A 257 4.43 -12.12 22.43
CA SER A 257 3.13 -11.78 22.94
C SER A 257 3.20 -11.06 24.27
N THR A 258 2.13 -10.36 24.59
CA THR A 258 1.90 -9.73 25.89
C THR A 258 0.43 -9.83 26.27
N HIS A 259 0.09 -9.53 27.52
CA HIS A 259 -1.27 -9.54 27.99
C HIS A 259 -1.69 -8.15 28.47
N ILE A 260 -2.91 -7.79 28.14
CA ILE A 260 -3.57 -6.62 28.73
C ILE A 260 -4.52 -7.12 29.81
N HIS A 261 -4.36 -6.59 31.00
CA HIS A 261 -5.18 -6.94 32.16
C HIS A 261 -6.20 -5.84 32.45
N ARG A 262 -7.44 -6.24 32.73
CA ARG A 262 -8.49 -5.32 33.13
C ARG A 262 -9.40 -6.04 34.17
N ASP A 263 -9.47 -5.49 35.37
CA ASP A 263 -10.10 -6.13 36.49
C ASP A 263 -9.50 -7.54 36.74
N ASN A 264 -10.32 -8.59 36.67
CA ASN A 264 -9.87 -9.98 36.82
C ASN A 264 -9.66 -10.70 35.48
N ASP A 265 -9.85 -10.00 34.36
CA ASP A 265 -9.77 -10.56 33.02
C ASP A 265 -8.48 -10.16 32.33
N SER A 266 -8.09 -10.90 31.29
CA SER A 266 -7.00 -10.55 30.39
C SER A 266 -7.28 -10.97 28.98
N ILE A 267 -6.67 -10.26 28.02
CA ILE A 267 -6.59 -10.61 26.61
C ILE A 267 -5.13 -10.68 26.18
N ALA A 268 -4.80 -11.57 25.25
CA ALA A 268 -3.46 -11.68 24.70
C ALA A 268 -3.34 -10.81 23.42
N ILE A 269 -2.26 -10.05 23.34
CA ILE A 269 -1.81 -9.38 22.09
C ILE A 269 -0.60 -10.15 21.58
N ILE A 270 -0.73 -10.72 20.40
CA ILE A 270 0.28 -11.57 19.74
C ILE A 270 0.78 -10.84 18.52
N GLY A 271 2.08 -10.74 18.34
CA GLY A 271 2.69 -10.18 17.15
C GLY A 271 3.59 -11.22 16.48
N VAL A 272 3.38 -11.40 15.19
CA VAL A 272 4.21 -12.27 14.35
C VAL A 272 5.00 -11.39 13.39
N GLU A 273 6.30 -11.64 13.27
CA GLU A 273 7.13 -11.02 12.22
C GLU A 273 6.55 -11.30 10.83
N ASN A 274 7.11 -10.71 9.78
CA ASN A 274 6.55 -10.88 8.45
C ASN A 274 6.40 -12.36 8.08
N TRP A 275 5.16 -12.83 8.01
CA TRP A 275 4.82 -14.12 7.44
C TRP A 275 4.84 -13.98 5.92
N GLY A 276 5.99 -14.31 5.31
CA GLY A 276 6.25 -14.12 3.89
C GLY A 276 5.95 -15.36 3.07
N GLU A 277 5.45 -15.18 1.87
CA GLU A 277 5.43 -16.19 0.82
C GLU A 277 6.42 -15.80 -0.28
N PRO A 278 7.02 -16.75 -1.01
CA PRO A 278 7.89 -16.38 -2.11
C PRO A 278 7.24 -15.36 -3.07
N PRO A 279 7.96 -14.29 -3.45
CA PRO A 279 9.40 -14.04 -3.26
C PRO A 279 9.81 -13.39 -1.93
N PHE A 280 8.88 -13.12 -1.00
CA PHE A 280 9.17 -12.51 0.28
C PHE A 280 9.78 -13.52 1.27
N GLN A 281 10.69 -13.02 2.10
CA GLN A 281 11.30 -13.83 3.16
C GLN A 281 10.28 -14.09 4.27
N GLN A 282 10.28 -15.30 4.79
CA GLN A 282 9.48 -15.67 5.95
C GLN A 282 10.31 -15.53 7.22
N TYR A 283 9.87 -14.65 8.13
CA TYR A 283 10.45 -14.42 9.45
C TYR A 283 9.48 -14.81 10.56
N GLY A 284 8.16 -14.83 10.25
CA GLY A 284 7.11 -15.09 11.21
C GLY A 284 7.04 -16.53 11.67
N ASP A 285 6.88 -16.72 12.99
CA ASP A 285 6.63 -17.99 13.67
C ASP A 285 5.52 -17.82 14.71
N LEU A 286 4.34 -18.38 14.41
CA LEU A 286 3.17 -18.25 15.28
C LEU A 286 3.31 -19.04 16.58
N ASN A 287 4.00 -20.21 16.55
CA ASN A 287 4.21 -21.02 17.73
C ASN A 287 5.23 -20.39 18.69
N GLU A 288 6.26 -19.73 18.15
CA GLU A 288 7.19 -18.94 18.96
C GLU A 288 6.46 -17.74 19.61
N ALA A 289 5.63 -17.02 18.81
CA ALA A 289 4.90 -15.86 19.27
C ALA A 289 3.92 -16.19 20.42
N TYR A 290 3.23 -17.34 20.34
CA TYR A 290 2.27 -17.77 21.35
C TYR A 290 2.13 -19.30 21.38
N PRO A 291 2.87 -20.04 22.26
CA PRO A 291 2.87 -21.50 22.29
C PRO A 291 1.53 -22.15 22.68
N HIS A 292 0.62 -21.40 23.30
CA HIS A 292 -0.67 -21.88 23.80
C HIS A 292 -1.84 -21.53 22.88
N LEU A 293 -1.70 -21.85 21.58
CA LEU A 293 -2.63 -21.44 20.53
C LEU A 293 -4.10 -21.82 20.74
N TYR A 294 -4.38 -22.81 21.57
CA TYR A 294 -5.74 -23.32 21.83
C TYR A 294 -6.25 -23.10 23.27
N ASP A 295 -5.55 -22.30 24.09
CA ASP A 295 -6.04 -21.98 25.44
C ASP A 295 -7.31 -21.08 25.37
N GLU A 296 -7.95 -20.85 26.55
CA GLU A 296 -9.18 -20.10 26.66
C GLU A 296 -8.99 -18.57 26.62
N THR A 297 -7.77 -18.08 26.54
CA THR A 297 -7.48 -16.65 26.48
C THR A 297 -8.06 -16.05 25.19
N TYR A 298 -8.68 -14.89 25.26
CA TYR A 298 -9.09 -14.11 24.09
C TYR A 298 -7.85 -13.54 23.40
N LYS A 299 -7.67 -13.81 22.11
CA LYS A 299 -6.41 -13.56 21.38
C LYS A 299 -6.60 -12.58 20.25
N LEU A 300 -5.81 -11.51 20.28
CA LEU A 300 -5.65 -10.55 19.18
C LEU A 300 -4.30 -10.79 18.52
N LEU A 301 -4.29 -11.19 17.25
CA LEU A 301 -3.08 -11.40 16.45
C LEU A 301 -2.83 -10.22 15.54
N ILE A 302 -1.60 -9.72 15.53
CA ILE A 302 -1.09 -8.77 14.55
C ILE A 302 -0.13 -9.53 13.63
N SER A 303 -0.45 -9.58 12.33
CA SER A 303 0.41 -10.19 11.32
C SER A 303 0.22 -9.46 9.99
N HIS A 304 1.31 -8.99 9.39
CA HIS A 304 1.27 -8.10 8.23
C HIS A 304 0.52 -8.69 7.03
N ASN A 305 0.84 -9.94 6.65
CA ASN A 305 0.29 -10.58 5.45
C ASN A 305 -1.05 -11.28 5.75
N PRO A 306 -2.18 -10.89 5.10
CA PRO A 306 -3.48 -11.52 5.36
C PRO A 306 -3.56 -13.00 4.97
N ARG A 307 -2.68 -13.49 4.07
CA ARG A 307 -2.66 -14.91 3.70
C ARG A 307 -2.26 -15.83 4.85
N HIS A 308 -1.54 -15.32 5.85
CA HIS A 308 -1.22 -16.03 7.07
C HIS A 308 -2.49 -16.60 7.75
N TRP A 309 -3.60 -15.88 7.66
CA TRP A 309 -4.87 -16.30 8.27
C TRP A 309 -5.32 -17.66 7.77
N ARG A 310 -5.45 -17.84 6.45
CA ARG A 310 -5.90 -19.14 5.90
C ARG A 310 -4.82 -20.21 5.91
N ALA A 311 -3.57 -19.83 5.78
CA ALA A 311 -2.48 -20.77 5.68
C ALA A 311 -2.15 -21.44 7.00
N GLU A 312 -2.22 -20.70 8.11
CA GLU A 312 -1.74 -21.18 9.41
C GLU A 312 -2.71 -20.88 10.56
N VAL A 313 -3.26 -19.65 10.65
CA VAL A 313 -4.04 -19.21 11.82
C VAL A 313 -5.34 -19.96 11.96
N LEU A 314 -6.16 -20.05 10.90
CA LEU A 314 -7.43 -20.75 10.91
C LEU A 314 -7.30 -22.25 11.25
N PRO A 315 -6.41 -23.02 10.60
CA PRO A 315 -6.35 -24.45 10.85
C PRO A 315 -5.65 -24.82 12.15
N ASN A 316 -4.80 -23.94 12.70
CA ASN A 316 -3.88 -24.31 13.78
C ASN A 316 -4.05 -23.50 15.06
N SER A 317 -5.12 -22.71 15.20
CA SER A 317 -5.34 -21.91 16.41
C SER A 317 -6.82 -21.61 16.66
N ASN A 318 -7.11 -21.06 17.84
CA ASN A 318 -8.40 -20.44 18.16
C ASN A 318 -8.26 -18.92 18.37
N ILE A 319 -7.42 -18.26 17.58
CA ILE A 319 -7.24 -16.80 17.58
C ILE A 319 -8.57 -16.14 17.21
N ASP A 320 -9.01 -15.19 18.04
CA ASP A 320 -10.33 -14.56 17.92
C ASP A 320 -10.35 -13.48 16.81
N LEU A 321 -9.30 -12.66 16.75
CA LEU A 321 -9.18 -11.60 15.73
C LEU A 321 -7.74 -11.46 15.27
N MET A 322 -7.52 -11.60 13.96
CA MET A 322 -6.28 -11.23 13.30
C MET A 322 -6.43 -9.86 12.63
N MET A 323 -5.40 -9.02 12.72
CA MET A 323 -5.31 -7.71 12.08
C MET A 323 -4.11 -7.69 11.13
N ALA A 324 -4.36 -7.35 9.86
CA ALA A 324 -3.36 -7.38 8.79
C ALA A 324 -3.40 -6.12 7.91
N GLY A 325 -2.35 -5.93 7.08
CA GLY A 325 -2.21 -4.85 6.10
C GLY A 325 -1.84 -5.38 4.71
N HIS A 326 -0.70 -4.92 4.18
CA HIS A 326 0.03 -5.45 3.01
C HIS A 326 -0.60 -5.20 1.64
N THR A 327 -1.89 -5.35 1.47
CA THR A 327 -2.51 -5.41 0.14
C THR A 327 -2.66 -4.05 -0.55
N HIS A 328 -2.77 -2.99 0.25
CA HIS A 328 -3.14 -1.64 -0.20
C HIS A 328 -4.38 -1.57 -1.11
N ALA A 329 -5.16 -2.64 -1.21
CA ALA A 329 -6.16 -2.83 -2.27
C ALA A 329 -5.55 -2.61 -3.68
N LEU A 330 -4.25 -2.89 -3.88
CA LEU A 330 -3.46 -2.50 -5.06
C LEU A 330 -3.64 -1.01 -5.42
N GLN A 331 -3.86 -0.15 -4.40
CA GLN A 331 -4.16 1.29 -4.52
C GLN A 331 -5.33 1.61 -5.47
N THR A 332 -6.17 0.61 -5.78
CA THR A 332 -7.30 0.72 -6.71
C THR A 332 -8.50 -0.03 -6.18
N GLU A 333 -9.60 0.71 -5.99
CA GLU A 333 -10.91 0.16 -5.62
C GLU A 333 -12.00 0.87 -6.42
N ILE A 334 -12.87 0.13 -7.07
CA ILE A 334 -13.98 0.67 -7.85
C ILE A 334 -15.25 -0.09 -7.46
N CYS A 335 -16.22 0.63 -6.91
CA CYS A 335 -17.50 0.06 -6.47
C CYS A 335 -17.35 -1.16 -5.52
N GLY A 336 -16.42 -1.08 -4.54
CA GLY A 336 -16.18 -2.14 -3.57
C GLY A 336 -15.38 -3.34 -4.11
N TYR A 337 -14.77 -3.19 -5.28
CA TYR A 337 -13.94 -4.23 -5.89
C TYR A 337 -12.53 -3.71 -6.15
N SER A 338 -11.53 -4.50 -5.75
CA SER A 338 -10.12 -4.27 -6.08
C SER A 338 -9.58 -5.41 -6.95
N PRO A 339 -8.74 -5.09 -7.96
CA PRO A 339 -8.04 -6.11 -8.76
C PRO A 339 -7.16 -7.03 -7.93
N VAL A 340 -6.69 -6.58 -6.76
CA VAL A 340 -5.87 -7.39 -5.85
C VAL A 340 -6.58 -8.65 -5.35
N LYS A 341 -7.92 -8.69 -5.40
CA LYS A 341 -8.74 -9.86 -5.04
C LYS A 341 -8.34 -11.13 -5.82
N ALA A 342 -7.79 -10.98 -7.02
CA ALA A 342 -7.30 -12.11 -7.80
C ALA A 342 -6.07 -12.79 -7.16
N ILE A 343 -5.33 -12.06 -6.30
CA ILE A 343 -4.12 -12.53 -5.62
C ILE A 343 -4.40 -12.75 -4.13
N TYR A 344 -5.10 -11.82 -3.50
CA TYR A 344 -5.47 -11.84 -2.07
C TYR A 344 -7.00 -11.90 -1.97
N PRO A 345 -7.61 -13.07 -1.73
CA PRO A 345 -9.06 -13.18 -1.52
C PRO A 345 -9.56 -12.28 -0.39
N GLU A 346 -8.82 -12.23 0.72
CA GLU A 346 -8.99 -11.31 1.84
C GLU A 346 -8.09 -10.09 1.64
N TRP A 347 -8.60 -9.07 0.95
CA TRP A 347 -7.79 -7.92 0.54
C TRP A 347 -8.09 -6.61 1.28
N GLY A 348 -9.23 -6.50 1.97
CA GLY A 348 -9.65 -5.29 2.67
C GLY A 348 -10.97 -5.47 3.41
N GLY A 349 -11.07 -4.91 4.63
CA GLY A 349 -12.25 -5.01 5.47
C GLY A 349 -12.29 -6.25 6.37
N LEU A 350 -13.48 -6.55 6.90
CA LEU A 350 -13.70 -7.61 7.88
C LEU A 350 -14.15 -8.92 7.22
N TYR A 351 -13.51 -10.01 7.58
CA TYR A 351 -13.85 -11.40 7.22
C TYR A 351 -14.06 -12.23 8.47
N ASN A 352 -14.82 -13.32 8.36
CA ASN A 352 -14.97 -14.28 9.45
C ASN A 352 -15.15 -15.71 8.93
N GLU A 353 -14.66 -16.67 9.71
CA GLU A 353 -14.89 -18.10 9.57
C GLU A 353 -15.21 -18.65 10.97
N GLY A 354 -16.47 -19.05 11.22
CA GLY A 354 -16.91 -19.41 12.56
C GLY A 354 -16.76 -18.27 13.55
N GLU A 355 -16.00 -18.51 14.63
CA GLU A 355 -15.71 -17.54 15.69
C GLU A 355 -14.39 -16.77 15.48
N GLN A 356 -13.67 -17.01 14.37
CA GLN A 356 -12.40 -16.36 14.08
C GLN A 356 -12.61 -15.25 13.05
N PHE A 357 -12.00 -14.09 13.31
CA PHE A 357 -12.13 -12.90 12.48
C PHE A 357 -10.77 -12.48 11.90
N LEU A 358 -10.79 -11.90 10.71
CA LEU A 358 -9.68 -11.19 10.10
C LEU A 358 -10.13 -9.79 9.70
N TYR A 359 -9.38 -8.77 10.09
CA TYR A 359 -9.51 -7.43 9.51
C TYR A 359 -8.27 -7.09 8.69
N VAL A 360 -8.47 -6.72 7.43
CA VAL A 360 -7.38 -6.27 6.54
C VAL A 360 -7.52 -4.78 6.30
N ASN A 361 -6.56 -3.99 6.82
CA ASN A 361 -6.45 -2.55 6.60
C ASN A 361 -5.74 -2.28 5.26
N ILE A 362 -6.27 -1.39 4.44
CA ILE A 362 -5.69 -1.08 3.14
C ILE A 362 -4.60 0.00 3.18
N GLY A 363 -4.17 0.37 4.39
CA GLY A 363 -3.00 1.21 4.61
C GLY A 363 -3.21 2.72 4.42
N ILE A 364 -2.28 3.48 4.99
CA ILE A 364 -2.24 4.95 4.97
C ILE A 364 -1.41 5.50 3.82
N GLY A 365 -0.31 4.83 3.49
CA GLY A 365 0.69 5.28 2.51
C GLY A 365 0.40 4.85 1.08
N CYS A 366 1.41 4.92 0.26
CA CYS A 366 1.38 4.44 -1.13
C CYS A 366 2.70 3.74 -1.43
N THR A 367 2.65 2.68 -2.21
CA THR A 367 3.81 2.06 -2.85
C THR A 367 3.83 2.38 -4.34
N MET A 368 4.97 2.29 -5.01
CA MET A 368 5.16 2.37 -6.46
C MET A 368 4.61 3.63 -7.16
N THR A 369 3.37 4.03 -6.94
CA THR A 369 2.74 5.22 -7.57
C THR A 369 2.12 6.13 -6.51
N PRO A 370 2.18 7.48 -6.71
CA PRO A 370 1.63 8.42 -5.74
C PRO A 370 0.11 8.60 -5.93
N THR A 371 -0.62 7.51 -6.11
CA THR A 371 -2.04 7.53 -6.46
C THR A 371 -2.84 6.50 -5.67
N ARG A 372 -4.09 6.84 -5.32
CA ARG A 372 -5.08 5.92 -4.78
C ARG A 372 -6.41 6.13 -5.49
N LEU A 373 -6.70 5.27 -6.46
CA LEU A 373 -7.94 5.33 -7.23
C LEU A 373 -9.06 4.59 -6.48
N GLY A 374 -9.89 5.34 -5.77
CA GLY A 374 -11.00 4.79 -4.96
C GLY A 374 -10.55 4.15 -3.64
N ALA A 375 -9.39 3.50 -3.58
CA ALA A 375 -8.82 2.89 -2.38
C ALA A 375 -8.30 4.00 -1.42
N THR A 376 -9.21 4.71 -0.77
CA THR A 376 -8.88 5.83 0.14
C THR A 376 -8.08 5.32 1.34
N PRO A 377 -6.99 6.03 1.75
CA PRO A 377 -6.25 5.69 2.96
C PRO A 377 -7.15 5.52 4.18
N GLU A 378 -6.88 4.53 5.01
CA GLU A 378 -7.82 4.04 6.00
C GLU A 378 -7.23 4.00 7.41
N VAL A 379 -8.00 4.49 8.39
CA VAL A 379 -7.84 4.23 9.82
C VAL A 379 -9.07 3.50 10.30
N THR A 380 -8.90 2.35 10.97
CA THR A 380 -10.03 1.51 11.38
C THR A 380 -10.22 1.51 12.89
N VAL A 381 -11.45 1.71 13.34
CA VAL A 381 -11.86 1.48 14.73
C VAL A 381 -12.55 0.13 14.80
N ILE A 382 -11.96 -0.81 15.52
CA ILE A 382 -12.56 -2.11 15.80
C ILE A 382 -13.07 -2.06 17.24
N THR A 383 -14.38 -2.24 17.43
CA THR A 383 -14.99 -2.32 18.75
C THR A 383 -15.32 -3.77 19.08
N LEU A 384 -14.73 -4.28 20.16
CA LEU A 384 -15.04 -5.63 20.64
C LEU A 384 -16.35 -5.62 21.44
N LYS A 385 -17.20 -6.62 21.20
CA LYS A 385 -18.47 -6.82 21.94
C LYS A 385 -18.71 -8.30 22.23
N SER A 386 -19.32 -8.56 23.36
CA SER A 386 -19.89 -9.87 23.65
C SER A 386 -21.15 -10.13 22.80
N ASN A 387 -21.42 -11.41 22.51
CA ASN A 387 -22.65 -11.83 21.81
C ASN A 387 -23.88 -11.65 22.66
#